data_6644ca52c0d6eb082a63ff58c4a76aac
#
_entry.id   6644ca52c0d6eb082a63ff58c4a76aac
#
_cell.length_a   1.000
_cell.length_b   1.000
_cell.length_c   1.000
_cell.angle_alpha   90.00
_cell.angle_beta   90.00
_cell.angle_gamma   90.00
#
_symmetry.space_group_name_H-M   'P 1'
#
loop_
_entity.id
_entity.type
_entity.pdbx_description
1 polymer ?
#
loop_
_entity_poly.entity_id
_entity_poly.type
_entity_poly.pdbx_seq_one_letter_code
_entity_poly.pdbx_strand_id
1 'polypeptide(L)'
;MERSITRRDFLNASLLASGGLLLNALAPADLLAANANSGSRGEEWTGYGGVGDYANSNGNTLGVLEAGHGIRDGLFENPPGNLIETGETYDCVVVGGGISGLAGALIFKQRAGPGKSCLVLDNHPIFGGEAKRNEFLVDGHRLMAHQGSAFFPVPYPHSFIARFYQSIGLKTPRLEYQVWGSSAPEIQLSRTPYLGSAPTSTYFGAKFGQPRGLWLTDPWGKDSQKAPISPQARAELSKFQSASDSDAKTPEYAGDAISRRLDTITLEDYMMQRHGISRETIREFLSPGEGGGYGLGPDALSGYTAYAADMLHPLDISDETGTQMFPDGNGGIARLITKTLIPESIAGNGSLEDVCRNSVNFGALDRAGAALRIRLDSTAVWVKHGDRKQEGEPAKSEFVNVVYRRGGKSFRVRARSVVMAGGSWTTRHIVRDLPADRVEAYSQFYRTPCMMANVAVRN
;
A
#
# COMPACT_ATOMS: atom_id res chain seq x y z
N MET A 1 -30.57 8.19 19.00
CA MET A 1 -29.38 7.46 19.47
C MET A 1 -28.17 8.33 19.19
N GLU A 2 -27.60 8.92 20.22
CA GLU A 2 -26.32 9.64 20.11
C GLU A 2 -25.22 8.64 19.77
N ARG A 3 -24.60 8.81 18.61
CA ARG A 3 -23.43 8.02 18.21
C ARG A 3 -22.24 8.48 19.05
N SER A 4 -21.72 7.65 19.92
CA SER A 4 -20.49 7.93 20.62
C SER A 4 -19.33 7.91 19.63
N ILE A 5 -18.61 9.02 19.52
CA ILE A 5 -17.39 9.14 18.73
C ILE A 5 -16.32 8.25 19.39
N THR A 6 -15.80 7.28 18.67
CA THR A 6 -14.72 6.43 19.18
C THR A 6 -13.37 7.15 19.11
N ARG A 7 -12.35 6.68 19.88
CA ARG A 7 -10.97 7.18 19.78
C ARG A 7 -10.45 7.12 18.33
N ARG A 8 -10.88 6.15 17.57
CA ARG A 8 -10.50 5.94 16.17
C ARG A 8 -11.17 6.96 15.24
N ASP A 9 -12.44 7.29 15.49
CA ASP A 9 -13.14 8.35 14.75
C ASP A 9 -12.51 9.70 15.03
N PHE A 10 -12.08 9.95 16.28
CA PHE A 10 -11.33 11.14 16.66
C PHE A 10 -9.97 11.22 15.97
N LEU A 11 -9.20 10.13 15.91
CA LEU A 11 -7.91 10.10 15.22
C LEU A 11 -8.07 10.29 13.70
N ASN A 12 -9.08 9.67 13.09
CA ASN A 12 -9.38 9.88 11.67
C ASN A 12 -9.81 11.33 11.39
N ALA A 13 -10.63 11.93 12.26
CA ALA A 13 -11.02 13.33 12.15
C ALA A 13 -9.83 14.28 12.41
N SER A 14 -8.93 13.93 13.31
CA SER A 14 -7.71 14.72 13.61
C SER A 14 -6.71 14.66 12.46
N LEU A 15 -6.58 13.50 11.77
CA LEU A 15 -5.76 13.36 10.57
C LEU A 15 -6.34 14.15 9.39
N LEU A 16 -7.66 14.16 9.23
CA LEU A 16 -8.34 15.01 8.26
C LEU A 16 -8.21 16.50 8.60
N ALA A 17 -8.31 16.86 9.88
CA ALA A 17 -8.18 18.23 10.34
C ALA A 17 -6.73 18.74 10.25
N SER A 18 -5.72 17.93 10.54
CA SER A 18 -4.31 18.33 10.42
C SER A 18 -3.87 18.47 8.95
N GLY A 19 -4.40 17.66 8.03
CA GLY A 19 -4.26 17.86 6.59
C GLY A 19 -4.98 19.14 6.10
N GLY A 20 -6.13 19.48 6.70
CA GLY A 20 -6.90 20.69 6.40
C GLY A 20 -6.31 21.99 6.95
N LEU A 21 -5.55 21.94 8.04
CA LEU A 21 -4.86 23.11 8.61
C LEU A 21 -3.67 23.57 7.76
N LEU A 22 -3.10 22.69 6.95
CA LEU A 22 -2.08 23.03 5.95
C LEU A 22 -2.67 23.61 4.65
N LEU A 23 -3.99 23.50 4.44
CA LEU A 23 -4.70 23.92 3.23
C LEU A 23 -5.74 25.02 3.52
N ASN A 24 -5.42 26.10 4.21
CA ASN A 24 -6.32 27.25 4.42
C ASN A 24 -7.81 26.89 4.67
N ALA A 25 -8.15 26.65 5.94
CA ALA A 25 -9.45 26.95 6.56
C ALA A 25 -10.75 26.53 5.83
N LEU A 26 -10.77 25.42 5.12
CA LEU A 26 -12.02 24.81 4.73
C LEU A 26 -12.53 23.91 5.86
N ALA A 27 -13.78 24.07 6.26
CA ALA A 27 -14.41 23.23 7.26
C ALA A 27 -14.41 21.75 6.78
N PRO A 28 -14.30 20.75 7.66
CA PRO A 28 -14.35 19.33 7.29
C PRO A 28 -15.58 18.97 6.44
N ALA A 29 -16.69 19.66 6.64
CA ALA A 29 -17.92 19.50 5.84
C ALA A 29 -17.76 19.97 4.39
N ASP A 30 -16.97 21.02 4.15
CA ASP A 30 -16.75 21.55 2.80
C ASP A 30 -15.76 20.69 2.02
N LEU A 31 -14.76 20.10 2.70
CA LEU A 31 -13.87 19.09 2.13
C LEU A 31 -14.63 17.81 1.75
N LEU A 32 -15.59 17.39 2.55
CA LEU A 32 -16.44 16.25 2.27
C LEU A 32 -17.49 16.57 1.19
N ALA A 33 -18.01 17.79 1.14
CA ALA A 33 -18.95 18.23 0.12
C ALA A 33 -18.30 18.43 -1.26
N ALA A 34 -17.05 18.88 -1.31
CA ALA A 34 -16.28 18.96 -2.55
C ALA A 34 -16.09 17.59 -3.23
N ASN A 35 -15.99 16.51 -2.43
CA ASN A 35 -15.91 15.13 -2.91
C ASN A 35 -17.28 14.58 -3.42
N ALA A 36 -18.39 15.15 -2.99
CA ALA A 36 -19.73 14.69 -3.39
C ALA A 36 -20.13 15.15 -4.81
N ASN A 37 -19.45 16.17 -5.35
CA ASN A 37 -19.78 16.78 -6.64
C ASN A 37 -18.86 16.35 -7.79
N SER A 38 -18.03 15.32 -7.64
CA SER A 38 -17.19 14.80 -8.70
C SER A 38 -17.99 14.05 -9.77
N GLY A 39 -18.85 14.80 -10.45
CA GLY A 39 -19.52 14.35 -11.68
C GLY A 39 -18.57 14.54 -12.86
N SER A 40 -18.22 13.54 -13.56
CA SER A 40 -17.35 13.41 -14.72
C SER A 40 -15.86 13.43 -14.39
N ARG A 41 -15.27 12.25 -14.40
CA ARG A 41 -13.83 12.10 -14.50
C ARG A 41 -13.40 12.63 -15.85
N GLY A 42 -12.74 13.77 -15.87
CA GLY A 42 -12.11 14.27 -17.08
C GLY A 42 -11.10 13.24 -17.61
N GLU A 43 -10.87 13.24 -18.90
CA GLU A 43 -9.81 12.46 -19.53
C GLU A 43 -8.41 12.97 -19.15
N GLU A 44 -8.36 13.98 -18.30
CA GLU A 44 -7.13 14.62 -17.88
C GLU A 44 -6.37 13.74 -16.89
N TRP A 45 -5.11 14.05 -16.79
CA TRP A 45 -4.18 13.42 -15.88
C TRP A 45 -4.71 13.47 -14.44
N THR A 46 -4.89 12.31 -13.85
CA THR A 46 -5.46 12.21 -12.52
C THR A 46 -4.37 12.35 -11.49
N GLY A 47 -4.51 13.33 -10.62
CA GLY A 47 -3.53 13.55 -9.62
C GLY A 47 -4.00 14.31 -8.43
N TYR A 48 -3.20 14.30 -7.43
CA TYR A 48 -3.36 15.11 -6.24
C TYR A 48 -2.68 16.48 -6.47
N GLY A 49 -3.12 17.50 -5.76
CA GLY A 49 -2.50 18.81 -5.88
C GLY A 49 -3.09 19.71 -6.99
N GLY A 50 -4.27 19.40 -7.50
CA GLY A 50 -5.01 20.26 -8.41
C GLY A 50 -4.94 19.86 -9.87
N VAL A 51 -4.55 18.63 -10.15
CA VAL A 51 -4.57 18.07 -11.49
C VAL A 51 -5.64 16.98 -11.56
N GLY A 52 -6.81 17.31 -12.10
CA GLY A 52 -7.94 16.41 -12.25
C GLY A 52 -8.68 16.08 -10.95
N ASP A 53 -9.78 15.36 -11.07
CA ASP A 53 -10.70 15.04 -9.95
C ASP A 53 -10.06 14.17 -8.87
N TYR A 54 -9.04 13.40 -9.22
CA TYR A 54 -8.35 12.53 -8.29
C TYR A 54 -7.59 13.31 -7.20
N ALA A 55 -7.28 14.58 -7.44
CA ALA A 55 -6.67 15.46 -6.46
C ALA A 55 -7.42 15.51 -5.13
N ASN A 56 -8.75 15.48 -5.20
CA ASN A 56 -9.63 15.59 -4.03
C ASN A 56 -10.10 14.22 -3.49
N SER A 57 -9.74 13.14 -4.14
CA SER A 57 -10.21 11.80 -3.78
C SER A 57 -9.07 10.82 -3.50
N ASN A 58 -7.85 11.33 -3.39
CA ASN A 58 -6.69 10.52 -3.06
C ASN A 58 -6.78 10.00 -1.63
N GLY A 59 -6.95 8.71 -1.49
CA GLY A 59 -7.22 8.07 -0.21
C GLY A 59 -8.70 7.70 -0.04
N ASN A 60 -9.26 7.98 1.12
CA ASN A 60 -10.63 7.58 1.45
C ASN A 60 -11.65 8.65 1.06
N THR A 61 -12.41 8.40 0.01
CA THR A 61 -13.59 9.20 -0.31
C THR A 61 -14.68 9.01 0.73
N LEU A 62 -15.69 9.92 0.77
CA LEU A 62 -16.83 9.79 1.67
C LEU A 62 -17.53 8.42 1.49
N GLY A 63 -17.74 7.98 0.26
CA GLY A 63 -18.37 6.68 -0.02
C GLY A 63 -17.57 5.48 0.52
N VAL A 64 -16.23 5.54 0.47
CA VAL A 64 -15.35 4.51 1.07
C VAL A 64 -15.46 4.53 2.60
N LEU A 65 -15.45 5.72 3.22
CA LEU A 65 -15.58 5.87 4.67
C LEU A 65 -16.94 5.37 5.17
N GLU A 66 -18.03 5.77 4.52
CA GLU A 66 -19.37 5.31 4.87
C GLU A 66 -19.54 3.80 4.74
N ALA A 67 -19.04 3.21 3.65
CA ALA A 67 -19.08 1.77 3.47
C ALA A 67 -18.21 1.04 4.50
N GLY A 68 -17.01 1.54 4.78
CA GLY A 68 -16.11 0.98 5.80
C GLY A 68 -16.69 1.04 7.21
N HIS A 69 -17.28 2.18 7.58
CA HIS A 69 -17.98 2.31 8.86
C HIS A 69 -19.21 1.40 8.92
N GLY A 70 -19.98 1.32 7.84
CA GLY A 70 -21.10 0.40 7.74
C GLY A 70 -20.71 -1.07 7.92
N ILE A 71 -19.58 -1.49 7.36
CA ILE A 71 -19.01 -2.84 7.58
C ILE A 71 -18.65 -3.03 9.06
N ARG A 72 -17.93 -2.07 9.64
CA ARG A 72 -17.54 -2.10 11.06
C ARG A 72 -18.75 -2.19 12.00
N ASP A 73 -19.78 -1.41 11.71
CA ASP A 73 -20.98 -1.25 12.54
C ASP A 73 -22.05 -2.33 12.26
N GLY A 74 -21.73 -3.35 11.44
CA GLY A 74 -22.59 -4.49 11.16
C GLY A 74 -23.79 -4.21 10.22
N LEU A 75 -23.79 -3.06 9.51
CA LEU A 75 -24.91 -2.70 8.61
C LEU A 75 -25.09 -3.65 7.42
N PHE A 76 -24.04 -4.43 7.11
CA PHE A 76 -24.01 -5.36 5.98
C PHE A 76 -23.94 -6.83 6.42
N GLU A 77 -24.38 -7.16 7.63
CA GLU A 77 -24.50 -8.57 8.04
C GLU A 77 -25.49 -9.33 7.18
N ASN A 78 -26.54 -8.63 6.74
CA ASN A 78 -27.47 -9.10 5.72
C ASN A 78 -27.38 -8.21 4.47
N PRO A 79 -27.74 -8.72 3.28
CA PRO A 79 -27.81 -7.90 2.09
C PRO A 79 -28.78 -6.74 2.29
N PRO A 80 -28.44 -5.51 1.82
CA PRO A 80 -29.34 -4.36 1.91
C PRO A 80 -30.71 -4.62 1.25
N GLY A 81 -31.80 -4.18 1.88
CA GLY A 81 -33.17 -4.42 1.38
C GLY A 81 -33.49 -3.73 0.05
N ASN A 82 -32.75 -2.68 -0.32
CA ASN A 82 -32.88 -1.93 -1.58
C ASN A 82 -31.82 -2.34 -2.62
N LEU A 83 -31.52 -3.62 -2.70
CA LEU A 83 -30.48 -4.19 -3.56
C LEU A 83 -30.89 -4.12 -5.03
N ILE A 84 -30.02 -3.58 -5.86
CA ILE A 84 -30.19 -3.52 -7.31
C ILE A 84 -29.52 -4.74 -7.93
N GLU A 85 -30.32 -5.57 -8.60
CA GLU A 85 -29.82 -6.70 -9.38
C GLU A 85 -29.26 -6.19 -10.70
N THR A 86 -27.97 -6.37 -10.92
CA THR A 86 -27.34 -5.94 -12.18
C THR A 86 -27.62 -6.89 -13.33
N GLY A 87 -28.00 -8.14 -13.04
CA GLY A 87 -28.10 -9.21 -14.02
C GLY A 87 -26.74 -9.74 -14.49
N GLU A 88 -25.65 -9.14 -14.06
CA GLU A 88 -24.28 -9.51 -14.47
C GLU A 88 -23.82 -10.79 -13.77
N THR A 89 -23.22 -11.68 -14.55
CA THR A 89 -22.57 -12.92 -14.07
C THR A 89 -21.18 -13.02 -14.65
N TYR A 90 -20.20 -13.31 -13.80
CA TYR A 90 -18.79 -13.41 -14.18
C TYR A 90 -18.23 -14.79 -13.83
N ASP A 91 -17.23 -15.26 -14.58
CA ASP A 91 -16.49 -16.46 -14.20
C ASP A 91 -15.62 -16.18 -12.96
N CYS A 92 -15.11 -14.95 -12.83
CA CYS A 92 -14.37 -14.51 -11.66
C CYS A 92 -14.72 -13.07 -11.28
N VAL A 93 -14.91 -12.81 -9.97
CA VAL A 93 -14.90 -11.45 -9.41
C VAL A 93 -13.71 -11.32 -8.48
N VAL A 94 -12.92 -10.28 -8.69
CA VAL A 94 -11.78 -9.92 -7.83
C VAL A 94 -12.18 -8.72 -6.98
N VAL A 95 -12.14 -8.88 -5.67
CA VAL A 95 -12.45 -7.82 -4.70
C VAL A 95 -11.15 -7.17 -4.24
N GLY A 96 -10.91 -5.96 -4.71
CA GLY A 96 -9.70 -5.17 -4.51
C GLY A 96 -8.91 -5.01 -5.82
N GLY A 97 -8.76 -3.76 -6.27
CA GLY A 97 -8.00 -3.37 -7.47
C GLY A 97 -6.56 -2.92 -7.17
N GLY A 98 -5.98 -3.36 -6.05
CA GLY A 98 -4.55 -3.24 -5.77
C GLY A 98 -3.70 -4.15 -6.66
N ILE A 99 -2.37 -4.08 -6.53
CA ILE A 99 -1.44 -4.90 -7.33
C ILE A 99 -1.81 -6.39 -7.24
N SER A 100 -2.13 -6.90 -6.06
CA SER A 100 -2.50 -8.30 -5.86
C SER A 100 -3.76 -8.69 -6.64
N GLY A 101 -4.78 -7.83 -6.62
CA GLY A 101 -6.03 -8.09 -7.34
C GLY A 101 -5.88 -7.97 -8.84
N LEU A 102 -5.17 -6.94 -9.31
CA LEU A 102 -4.86 -6.77 -10.73
C LEU A 102 -4.02 -7.93 -11.27
N ALA A 103 -3.01 -8.37 -10.50
CA ALA A 103 -2.21 -9.55 -10.83
C ALA A 103 -3.06 -10.82 -10.85
N GLY A 104 -3.96 -10.99 -9.86
CA GLY A 104 -4.90 -12.11 -9.82
C GLY A 104 -5.81 -12.16 -11.05
N ALA A 105 -6.35 -11.02 -11.48
CA ALA A 105 -7.15 -10.90 -12.68
C ALA A 105 -6.34 -11.24 -13.95
N LEU A 106 -5.08 -10.80 -14.02
CA LEU A 106 -4.20 -11.10 -15.15
C LEU A 106 -3.89 -12.61 -15.22
N ILE A 107 -3.53 -13.21 -14.10
CA ILE A 107 -3.26 -14.66 -14.05
C ILE A 107 -4.52 -15.46 -14.38
N PHE A 108 -5.68 -15.02 -13.88
CA PHE A 108 -6.95 -15.65 -14.24
C PHE A 108 -7.18 -15.60 -15.77
N LYS A 109 -7.05 -14.40 -16.39
CA LYS A 109 -7.20 -14.24 -17.84
C LYS A 109 -6.24 -15.14 -18.63
N GLN A 110 -4.99 -15.22 -18.20
CA GLN A 110 -3.97 -16.05 -18.86
C GLN A 110 -4.27 -17.56 -18.77
N ARG A 111 -4.78 -18.02 -17.63
CA ARG A 111 -5.00 -19.45 -17.36
C ARG A 111 -6.38 -19.94 -17.76
N ALA A 112 -7.42 -19.14 -17.57
CA ALA A 112 -8.79 -19.53 -17.84
C ALA A 112 -9.17 -19.40 -19.32
N GLY A 113 -8.40 -18.61 -20.09
CA GLY A 113 -8.59 -18.40 -21.51
C GLY A 113 -9.44 -17.18 -21.88
N PRO A 114 -9.45 -16.78 -23.16
CA PRO A 114 -10.00 -15.51 -23.63
C PRO A 114 -11.53 -15.39 -23.49
N GLY A 115 -12.25 -16.52 -23.48
CA GLY A 115 -13.72 -16.55 -23.35
C GLY A 115 -14.23 -16.39 -21.93
N LYS A 116 -13.34 -16.28 -20.94
CA LYS A 116 -13.72 -16.16 -19.54
C LYS A 116 -13.81 -14.70 -19.08
N SER A 117 -14.89 -14.41 -18.35
CA SER A 117 -15.19 -13.06 -17.87
C SER A 117 -14.65 -12.81 -16.47
N CYS A 118 -14.09 -11.61 -16.26
CA CYS A 118 -13.56 -11.18 -14.97
C CYS A 118 -13.96 -9.75 -14.67
N LEU A 119 -14.44 -9.50 -13.44
CA LEU A 119 -14.70 -8.16 -12.92
C LEU A 119 -13.79 -7.92 -11.74
N VAL A 120 -13.01 -6.84 -11.78
CA VAL A 120 -12.28 -6.31 -10.62
C VAL A 120 -13.13 -5.19 -10.01
N LEU A 121 -13.41 -5.26 -8.71
CA LEU A 121 -14.07 -4.21 -7.94
C LEU A 121 -13.01 -3.48 -7.10
N ASP A 122 -12.93 -2.17 -7.23
CA ASP A 122 -12.11 -1.35 -6.35
C ASP A 122 -12.96 -0.25 -5.68
N ASN A 123 -12.69 -0.02 -4.42
CA ASN A 123 -13.43 0.95 -3.62
C ASN A 123 -13.01 2.41 -3.88
N HIS A 124 -11.84 2.63 -4.47
CA HIS A 124 -11.33 3.97 -4.76
C HIS A 124 -11.66 4.43 -6.19
N PRO A 125 -11.54 5.74 -6.47
CA PRO A 125 -11.73 6.30 -7.80
C PRO A 125 -10.60 5.96 -8.78
N ILE A 126 -9.51 5.36 -8.29
CA ILE A 126 -8.39 4.84 -9.08
C ILE A 126 -7.97 3.48 -8.54
N PHE A 127 -7.52 2.61 -9.42
CA PHE A 127 -6.90 1.33 -9.08
C PHE A 127 -5.50 1.51 -8.50
N GLY A 128 -4.94 0.45 -7.92
CA GLY A 128 -3.57 0.40 -7.38
C GLY A 128 -3.49 0.09 -5.89
N GLY A 129 -4.57 0.26 -5.14
CA GLY A 129 -4.57 0.03 -3.69
C GLY A 129 -3.59 0.96 -2.98
N GLU A 130 -2.62 0.41 -2.25
CA GLU A 130 -1.54 1.19 -1.63
C GLU A 130 -0.50 1.70 -2.65
N ALA A 131 -0.47 1.13 -3.86
CA ALA A 131 0.42 1.51 -4.94
C ALA A 131 -0.22 2.61 -5.81
N LYS A 132 -0.54 3.72 -5.19
CA LYS A 132 -1.01 4.95 -5.83
C LYS A 132 0.09 6.00 -5.83
N ARG A 133 -0.14 7.10 -6.52
CA ARG A 133 0.78 8.21 -6.58
C ARG A 133 0.13 9.52 -6.23
N ASN A 134 0.92 10.45 -5.74
CA ASN A 134 0.58 11.85 -5.63
C ASN A 134 1.12 12.62 -6.84
N GLU A 135 0.40 13.62 -7.28
CA GLU A 135 0.77 14.46 -8.41
C GLU A 135 0.67 15.92 -8.01
N PHE A 136 1.61 16.72 -8.50
CA PHE A 136 1.72 18.13 -8.23
C PHE A 136 1.90 18.90 -9.53
N LEU A 137 1.35 20.09 -9.59
CA LEU A 137 1.66 21.06 -10.62
C LEU A 137 2.36 22.25 -9.94
N VAL A 138 3.66 22.38 -10.19
CA VAL A 138 4.48 23.46 -9.62
C VAL A 138 5.12 24.22 -10.76
N ASP A 139 4.82 25.52 -10.87
CA ASP A 139 5.35 26.40 -11.91
C ASP A 139 5.20 25.84 -13.36
N GLY A 140 4.09 25.16 -13.64
CA GLY A 140 3.83 24.51 -14.93
C GLY A 140 4.45 23.13 -15.10
N HIS A 141 5.26 22.67 -14.14
CA HIS A 141 5.89 21.35 -14.17
C HIS A 141 5.04 20.33 -13.42
N ARG A 142 4.77 19.20 -14.05
CA ARG A 142 4.11 18.05 -13.41
C ARG A 142 5.15 17.22 -12.67
N LEU A 143 4.96 17.10 -11.36
CA LEU A 143 5.77 16.26 -10.49
C LEU A 143 4.91 15.10 -9.97
N MET A 144 5.53 13.95 -9.75
CA MET A 144 4.86 12.81 -9.13
C MET A 144 5.72 12.22 -8.03
N ALA A 145 5.06 11.62 -7.05
CA ALA A 145 5.70 10.91 -5.96
C ALA A 145 4.84 9.71 -5.55
N HIS A 146 5.47 8.68 -4.99
CA HIS A 146 4.74 7.53 -4.48
C HIS A 146 3.88 7.92 -3.28
N GLN A 147 2.73 7.27 -3.13
CA GLN A 147 1.82 7.52 -2.02
C GLN A 147 2.09 6.59 -0.83
N GLY A 148 2.17 5.30 -1.04
CA GLY A 148 2.41 4.31 0.01
C GLY A 148 3.52 3.35 -0.40
N SER A 149 3.28 2.58 -1.43
CA SER A 149 4.22 1.58 -1.92
C SER A 149 5.25 2.20 -2.85
N ALA A 150 6.52 2.26 -2.44
CA ALA A 150 7.56 3.01 -3.11
C ALA A 150 8.38 2.18 -4.09
N PHE A 151 8.90 1.05 -3.65
CA PHE A 151 9.89 0.26 -4.36
C PHE A 151 9.54 -1.23 -4.40
N PHE A 152 10.20 -1.95 -5.27
CA PHE A 152 10.08 -3.40 -5.38
C PHE A 152 11.47 -4.03 -5.51
N PRO A 153 11.68 -5.25 -4.97
CA PRO A 153 12.95 -5.97 -5.12
C PRO A 153 13.10 -6.52 -6.53
N VAL A 154 14.33 -6.60 -7.01
CA VAL A 154 14.64 -7.40 -8.20
C VAL A 154 14.36 -8.87 -7.86
N PRO A 155 13.49 -9.54 -8.60
CA PRO A 155 13.12 -10.90 -8.27
C PRO A 155 14.25 -11.88 -8.57
N TYR A 156 14.35 -12.93 -7.77
CA TYR A 156 15.26 -14.02 -8.06
C TYR A 156 15.02 -14.60 -9.46
N PRO A 157 16.07 -14.88 -10.23
CA PRO A 157 15.96 -15.49 -11.54
C PRO A 157 15.08 -16.76 -11.50
N HIS A 158 14.24 -16.93 -12.52
CA HIS A 158 13.30 -18.06 -12.64
C HIS A 158 12.21 -18.17 -11.56
N SER A 159 12.11 -17.21 -10.64
CA SER A 159 11.04 -17.17 -9.66
C SER A 159 9.68 -16.91 -10.32
N PHE A 160 8.60 -17.16 -9.57
CA PHE A 160 7.25 -16.80 -10.02
C PHE A 160 7.15 -15.28 -10.31
N ILE A 161 7.70 -14.45 -9.47
CA ILE A 161 7.67 -12.99 -9.62
C ILE A 161 8.45 -12.55 -10.87
N ALA A 162 9.63 -13.14 -11.14
CA ALA A 162 10.39 -12.85 -12.36
C ALA A 162 9.58 -13.15 -13.63
N ARG A 163 8.92 -14.30 -13.66
CA ARG A 163 8.04 -14.66 -14.79
C ARG A 163 6.83 -13.74 -14.91
N PHE A 164 6.26 -13.35 -13.76
CA PHE A 164 5.15 -12.41 -13.74
C PHE A 164 5.58 -11.05 -14.30
N TYR A 165 6.69 -10.48 -13.85
CA TYR A 165 7.22 -9.22 -14.37
C TYR A 165 7.51 -9.31 -15.88
N GLN A 166 8.09 -10.40 -16.33
CA GLN A 166 8.30 -10.64 -17.75
C GLN A 166 6.97 -10.65 -18.54
N SER A 167 5.91 -11.24 -17.97
CA SER A 167 4.60 -11.32 -18.63
C SER A 167 3.89 -9.97 -18.81
N ILE A 168 4.26 -8.96 -18.02
CA ILE A 168 3.77 -7.58 -18.13
C ILE A 168 4.76 -6.66 -18.85
N GLY A 169 5.86 -7.22 -19.37
CA GLY A 169 6.87 -6.43 -20.07
C GLY A 169 7.83 -5.65 -19.17
N LEU A 170 7.79 -5.87 -17.85
CA LEU A 170 8.70 -5.23 -16.91
C LEU A 170 10.07 -5.92 -16.99
N LYS A 171 11.04 -5.19 -17.51
CA LYS A 171 12.42 -5.69 -17.66
C LYS A 171 13.19 -5.44 -16.37
N THR A 172 13.51 -6.51 -15.67
CA THR A 172 14.47 -6.54 -14.58
C THR A 172 15.67 -7.36 -15.09
N PRO A 173 16.92 -7.16 -14.71
CA PRO A 173 17.42 -6.55 -13.49
C PRO A 173 17.84 -5.09 -13.61
N ARG A 174 17.67 -4.44 -14.72
CA ARG A 174 18.06 -3.05 -14.87
C ARG A 174 16.90 -2.22 -15.39
N LEU A 175 16.14 -1.61 -14.48
CA LEU A 175 15.44 -0.40 -14.81
C LEU A 175 16.52 0.70 -14.92
N GLU A 176 17.01 0.94 -16.12
CA GLU A 176 17.83 2.11 -16.34
C GLU A 176 16.91 3.33 -16.23
N TYR A 177 17.14 4.10 -15.22
CA TYR A 177 16.49 5.38 -15.03
C TYR A 177 17.01 6.31 -16.11
N GLN A 178 16.24 6.50 -17.15
CA GLN A 178 16.54 7.47 -18.19
C GLN A 178 15.92 8.80 -17.83
N VAL A 179 16.57 9.88 -18.25
CA VAL A 179 15.96 11.21 -18.25
C VAL A 179 14.74 11.17 -19.17
N TRP A 180 13.58 11.52 -18.65
CA TRP A 180 12.31 11.40 -19.35
C TRP A 180 12.12 12.55 -20.33
N GLY A 181 12.11 12.23 -21.60
CA GLY A 181 12.02 13.16 -22.69
C GLY A 181 13.38 13.76 -23.10
N SER A 182 13.54 13.94 -24.39
CA SER A 182 14.80 14.44 -25.00
C SER A 182 15.04 15.93 -24.78
N SER A 183 14.08 16.68 -24.26
CA SER A 183 14.14 18.15 -24.28
C SER A 183 13.82 18.85 -22.97
N ALA A 184 13.32 18.15 -21.95
CA ALA A 184 13.12 18.74 -20.63
C ALA A 184 13.18 17.67 -19.55
N PRO A 185 14.01 17.83 -18.53
CA PRO A 185 14.05 16.95 -17.38
C PRO A 185 12.87 17.23 -16.45
N GLU A 186 11.65 17.14 -16.94
CA GLU A 186 10.45 17.35 -16.14
C GLU A 186 10.34 16.31 -15.02
N ILE A 187 10.97 15.14 -15.21
CA ILE A 187 11.05 14.10 -14.20
C ILE A 187 12.44 13.50 -14.26
N GLN A 188 13.27 13.89 -13.33
CA GLN A 188 14.55 13.20 -13.12
C GLN A 188 14.32 12.03 -12.20
N LEU A 189 14.66 10.85 -12.69
CA LEU A 189 14.72 9.66 -11.86
C LEU A 189 16.03 9.64 -11.12
N SER A 190 15.98 9.51 -9.82
CA SER A 190 17.18 9.28 -9.03
C SER A 190 17.81 7.96 -9.44
N ARG A 191 19.09 7.98 -9.77
CA ARG A 191 19.88 6.74 -9.93
C ARG A 191 20.24 6.13 -8.58
N THR A 192 20.01 6.87 -7.53
CA THR A 192 20.28 6.39 -6.18
C THR A 192 19.17 5.43 -5.79
N PRO A 193 19.48 4.21 -5.36
CA PRO A 193 18.51 3.36 -4.71
C PRO A 193 17.80 4.17 -3.63
N TYR A 194 16.52 3.96 -3.43
CA TYR A 194 15.73 4.69 -2.41
C TYR A 194 16.39 4.67 -1.02
N LEU A 195 17.14 3.61 -0.74
CA LEU A 195 17.91 3.38 0.47
C LEU A 195 19.41 3.36 0.19
N GLY A 196 19.88 4.04 -0.86
CA GLY A 196 21.27 4.02 -1.27
C GLY A 196 22.25 4.36 -0.16
N SER A 197 23.52 4.12 -0.42
CA SER A 197 24.68 4.31 0.47
C SER A 197 24.91 5.75 0.98
N ALA A 198 23.95 6.66 0.77
CA ALA A 198 24.00 7.97 1.37
C ALA A 198 23.78 7.85 2.88
N PRO A 199 24.68 8.34 3.71
CA PRO A 199 24.52 8.30 5.14
C PRO A 199 23.23 9.00 5.57
N THR A 200 22.48 8.36 6.45
CA THR A 200 21.21 8.89 6.98
C THR A 200 21.49 10.15 7.81
N SER A 201 20.77 11.23 7.53
CA SER A 201 20.85 12.44 8.35
C SER A 201 19.79 12.41 9.44
N THR A 202 20.19 12.75 10.66
CA THR A 202 19.30 12.85 11.82
C THR A 202 19.18 14.29 12.27
N TYR A 203 17.94 14.70 12.55
CA TYR A 203 17.64 16.01 13.10
C TYR A 203 17.52 15.95 14.63
N PHE A 204 18.31 16.77 15.31
CA PHE A 204 18.25 16.96 16.74
C PHE A 204 17.63 18.33 17.03
N GLY A 205 16.46 18.34 17.65
CA GLY A 205 15.72 19.56 17.98
C GLY A 205 15.82 19.96 19.45
N ALA A 206 14.86 20.75 19.92
CA ALA A 206 14.81 21.29 21.27
C ALA A 206 14.89 20.23 22.37
N LYS A 207 14.32 19.04 22.16
CA LYS A 207 14.41 17.90 23.09
C LYS A 207 15.86 17.53 23.43
N PHE A 208 16.77 17.75 22.48
CA PHE A 208 18.20 17.46 22.62
C PHE A 208 19.03 18.71 22.93
N GLY A 209 18.42 19.75 23.44
CA GLY A 209 19.11 21.03 23.74
C GLY A 209 19.50 21.81 22.48
N GLN A 210 18.91 21.52 21.33
CA GLN A 210 19.20 22.18 20.05
C GLN A 210 17.96 22.97 19.57
N PRO A 211 17.63 24.14 20.19
CA PRO A 211 16.39 24.88 19.86
C PRO A 211 16.35 25.42 18.43
N ARG A 212 17.52 25.62 17.80
CA ARG A 212 17.63 26.00 16.37
C ARG A 212 17.71 24.81 15.43
N GLY A 213 17.75 23.59 15.99
CA GLY A 213 17.97 22.36 15.25
C GLY A 213 19.43 22.12 14.87
N LEU A 214 19.79 20.87 14.87
CA LEU A 214 21.09 20.38 14.42
C LEU A 214 20.86 19.18 13.49
N TRP A 215 21.35 19.28 12.27
CA TRP A 215 21.39 18.16 11.33
C TRP A 215 22.77 17.53 11.36
N LEU A 216 22.84 16.24 11.59
CA LEU A 216 24.05 15.46 11.50
C LEU A 216 23.87 14.36 10.44
N THR A 217 24.82 14.29 9.54
CA THR A 217 24.95 13.18 8.58
C THR A 217 25.80 12.10 9.23
N ASP A 218 25.33 10.86 9.25
CA ASP A 218 25.98 9.74 9.88
C ASP A 218 26.23 9.92 11.40
N PRO A 219 25.18 10.23 12.19
CA PRO A 219 25.33 10.56 13.60
C PRO A 219 25.77 9.41 14.51
N TRP A 220 25.72 8.18 14.00
CA TRP A 220 26.15 6.98 14.74
C TRP A 220 27.55 6.51 14.31
N GLY A 221 28.03 6.99 13.15
CA GLY A 221 29.38 6.72 12.62
C GLY A 221 30.33 7.90 12.83
N LYS A 222 30.79 8.50 11.74
CA LYS A 222 31.85 9.54 11.75
C LYS A 222 31.48 10.81 12.52
N ASP A 223 30.21 11.15 12.58
CA ASP A 223 29.73 12.35 13.30
C ASP A 223 29.21 12.05 14.72
N SER A 224 29.40 10.83 15.21
CA SER A 224 28.90 10.37 16.50
C SER A 224 29.32 11.26 17.68
N GLN A 225 30.53 11.84 17.63
CA GLN A 225 31.02 12.73 18.69
C GLN A 225 30.27 14.07 18.75
N LYS A 226 29.59 14.46 17.68
CA LYS A 226 28.80 15.68 17.59
C LYS A 226 27.33 15.46 18.00
N ALA A 227 26.90 14.22 18.12
CA ALA A 227 25.52 13.90 18.48
C ALA A 227 25.21 14.36 19.92
N PRO A 228 24.19 15.19 20.16
CA PRO A 228 23.84 15.74 21.45
C PRO A 228 23.04 14.74 22.30
N ILE A 229 23.64 13.56 22.51
CA ILE A 229 23.07 12.43 23.25
C ILE A 229 24.02 11.99 24.35
N SER A 230 23.56 11.12 25.24
CA SER A 230 24.39 10.60 26.32
C SER A 230 25.64 9.87 25.81
N PRO A 231 26.76 9.90 26.53
CA PRO A 231 27.95 9.12 26.14
C PRO A 231 27.66 7.63 25.99
N GLN A 232 26.77 7.08 26.84
CA GLN A 232 26.34 5.70 26.77
C GLN A 232 25.62 5.39 25.46
N ALA A 233 24.54 6.15 25.15
CA ALA A 233 23.79 5.94 23.90
C ALA A 233 24.67 6.09 22.66
N ARG A 234 25.61 7.04 22.68
CA ARG A 234 26.58 7.22 21.61
C ARG A 234 27.47 5.99 21.41
N ALA A 235 28.00 5.45 22.50
CA ALA A 235 28.83 4.26 22.44
C ALA A 235 28.07 3.04 21.95
N GLU A 236 26.84 2.84 22.45
CA GLU A 236 25.96 1.75 22.06
C GLU A 236 25.58 1.81 20.57
N LEU A 237 25.14 2.97 20.08
CA LEU A 237 24.76 3.17 18.68
C LEU A 237 25.94 3.06 17.72
N SER A 238 27.09 3.64 18.07
CA SER A 238 28.30 3.51 17.25
C SER A 238 28.80 2.06 17.16
N LYS A 239 28.73 1.34 18.27
CA LYS A 239 29.06 -0.10 18.29
C LYS A 239 28.09 -0.89 17.42
N PHE A 240 26.78 -0.62 17.54
CA PHE A 240 25.76 -1.28 16.75
C PHE A 240 25.95 -1.04 15.26
N GLN A 241 26.21 0.20 14.86
CA GLN A 241 26.46 0.54 13.45
C GLN A 241 27.72 -0.10 12.88
N SER A 242 28.75 -0.29 13.70
CA SER A 242 29.99 -0.91 13.29
C SER A 242 30.02 -2.44 13.43
N ALA A 243 28.94 -3.04 13.97
CA ALA A 243 28.86 -4.49 14.11
C ALA A 243 28.86 -5.16 12.73
N SER A 244 29.82 -6.01 12.48
CA SER A 244 29.84 -6.88 11.31
C SER A 244 29.21 -8.21 11.66
N ASP A 245 28.28 -8.67 10.85
CA ASP A 245 27.62 -9.95 11.04
C ASP A 245 28.27 -11.00 10.14
N SER A 246 29.44 -11.46 10.52
CA SER A 246 30.10 -12.58 9.84
C SER A 246 29.34 -13.91 9.95
N ASP A 247 28.34 -13.98 10.83
CA ASP A 247 27.60 -15.20 11.15
C ASP A 247 26.17 -15.24 10.61
N ALA A 248 25.71 -14.19 9.95
CA ALA A 248 24.33 -14.08 9.51
C ALA A 248 24.13 -14.64 8.11
N LYS A 249 24.04 -15.93 7.99
CA LYS A 249 23.18 -16.51 6.96
C LYS A 249 21.75 -16.30 7.44
N THR A 250 20.98 -15.49 6.71
CA THR A 250 19.55 -15.35 6.96
C THR A 250 18.91 -16.72 6.90
N PRO A 251 18.44 -17.30 8.01
CA PRO A 251 17.76 -18.57 7.94
C PRO A 251 16.43 -18.31 7.22
N GLU A 252 16.15 -19.05 6.15
CA GLU A 252 14.77 -19.14 5.69
C GLU A 252 13.91 -19.59 6.87
N TYR A 253 12.75 -18.94 7.10
CA TYR A 253 11.84 -19.37 8.14
C TYR A 253 11.25 -20.74 7.78
N ALA A 254 12.02 -21.77 8.04
CA ALA A 254 11.65 -23.16 7.80
C ALA A 254 11.16 -23.85 9.09
N GLY A 255 10.95 -23.07 10.16
CA GLY A 255 10.62 -23.62 11.46
C GLY A 255 11.79 -24.36 12.14
N ASP A 256 13.03 -24.00 11.77
CA ASP A 256 14.23 -24.48 12.46
C ASP A 256 14.31 -23.98 13.91
N ALA A 257 15.27 -24.47 14.67
CA ALA A 257 15.39 -24.14 16.09
C ALA A 257 15.72 -22.67 16.33
N ILE A 258 16.46 -22.02 15.41
CA ILE A 258 16.86 -20.61 15.52
C ILE A 258 15.65 -19.72 15.25
N SER A 259 14.94 -19.95 14.16
CA SER A 259 13.75 -19.21 13.79
C SER A 259 12.68 -19.26 14.90
N ARG A 260 12.42 -20.48 15.42
CA ARG A 260 11.46 -20.65 16.52
C ARG A 260 11.90 -19.93 17.79
N ARG A 261 13.18 -19.98 18.15
CA ARG A 261 13.68 -19.25 19.31
C ARG A 261 13.53 -17.76 19.15
N LEU A 262 13.91 -17.22 18.00
CA LEU A 262 13.82 -15.78 17.74
C LEU A 262 12.37 -15.30 17.73
N ASP A 263 11.45 -16.12 17.27
CA ASP A 263 10.02 -15.80 17.25
C ASP A 263 9.37 -15.83 18.65
N THR A 264 10.09 -16.31 19.68
CA THR A 264 9.62 -16.28 21.08
C THR A 264 10.11 -15.08 21.89
N ILE A 265 10.97 -14.25 21.33
CA ILE A 265 11.49 -13.05 21.98
C ILE A 265 11.13 -11.83 21.14
N THR A 266 11.16 -10.65 21.74
CA THR A 266 10.97 -9.39 21.01
C THR A 266 12.24 -8.97 20.28
N LEU A 267 12.11 -8.11 19.28
CA LEU A 267 13.26 -7.49 18.63
C LEU A 267 14.06 -6.63 19.64
N GLU A 268 13.38 -5.97 20.59
CA GLU A 268 14.03 -5.25 21.71
C GLU A 268 14.92 -6.17 22.52
N ASP A 269 14.40 -7.34 22.94
CA ASP A 269 15.18 -8.32 23.69
C ASP A 269 16.37 -8.86 22.86
N TYR A 270 16.16 -9.10 21.57
CA TYR A 270 17.23 -9.50 20.67
C TYR A 270 18.35 -8.46 20.62
N MET A 271 18.01 -7.18 20.41
CA MET A 271 19.00 -6.10 20.37
C MET A 271 19.75 -5.95 21.69
N MET A 272 19.06 -6.08 22.82
CA MET A 272 19.68 -6.05 24.13
C MET A 272 20.65 -7.21 24.34
N GLN A 273 20.22 -8.43 24.01
CA GLN A 273 21.03 -9.66 24.26
C GLN A 273 22.20 -9.77 23.29
N ARG A 274 21.98 -9.50 22.01
CA ARG A 274 22.99 -9.70 20.96
C ARG A 274 23.95 -8.53 20.84
N HIS A 275 23.46 -7.31 20.90
CA HIS A 275 24.25 -6.11 20.64
C HIS A 275 24.60 -5.33 21.92
N GLY A 276 23.96 -5.66 23.03
CA GLY A 276 24.23 -5.00 24.32
C GLY A 276 23.73 -3.56 24.37
N ILE A 277 22.69 -3.22 23.58
CA ILE A 277 22.09 -1.90 23.56
C ILE A 277 21.10 -1.80 24.72
N SER A 278 21.13 -0.70 25.46
CA SER A 278 20.17 -0.45 26.53
C SER A 278 18.75 -0.21 25.96
N ARG A 279 17.76 -0.59 26.76
CA ARG A 279 16.36 -0.39 26.40
C ARG A 279 16.03 1.08 26.10
N GLU A 280 16.61 1.99 26.86
CA GLU A 280 16.45 3.44 26.68
C GLU A 280 16.95 3.88 25.32
N THR A 281 18.15 3.43 24.92
CA THR A 281 18.74 3.74 23.61
C THR A 281 17.87 3.17 22.47
N ILE A 282 17.39 1.93 22.59
CA ILE A 282 16.52 1.31 21.60
C ILE A 282 15.26 2.14 21.42
N ARG A 283 14.56 2.47 22.53
CA ARG A 283 13.28 3.18 22.48
C ARG A 283 13.40 4.61 21.98
N GLU A 284 14.49 5.28 22.28
CA GLU A 284 14.68 6.66 21.89
C GLU A 284 15.17 6.84 20.45
N PHE A 285 16.05 5.97 19.96
CA PHE A 285 16.75 6.19 18.70
C PHE A 285 16.43 5.16 17.61
N LEU A 286 16.13 3.91 17.97
CA LEU A 286 15.84 2.85 16.99
C LEU A 286 14.35 2.65 16.77
N SER A 287 13.53 2.70 17.83
CA SER A 287 12.07 2.50 17.71
C SER A 287 11.36 3.42 16.71
N PRO A 288 11.74 4.69 16.52
CA PRO A 288 11.09 5.53 15.50
C PRO A 288 11.30 5.00 14.07
N GLY A 289 12.48 4.46 13.78
CA GLY A 289 12.78 3.84 12.48
C GLY A 289 11.96 2.57 12.26
N GLU A 290 11.92 1.71 13.27
CA GLU A 290 11.14 0.48 13.24
C GLU A 290 9.64 0.77 13.12
N GLY A 291 9.13 1.72 13.90
CA GLY A 291 7.75 2.18 13.81
C GLY A 291 7.41 2.71 12.42
N GLY A 292 8.33 3.40 11.76
CA GLY A 292 8.19 3.87 10.38
C GLY A 292 8.18 2.74 9.35
N GLY A 293 9.02 1.73 9.54
CA GLY A 293 9.14 0.58 8.62
C GLY A 293 8.05 -0.48 8.80
N TYR A 294 7.76 -0.85 10.04
CA TYR A 294 6.87 -1.98 10.36
C TYR A 294 5.57 -1.56 11.05
N GLY A 295 5.46 -0.31 11.45
CA GLY A 295 4.29 0.19 12.16
C GLY A 295 4.21 -0.22 13.63
N LEU A 296 5.20 -0.95 14.14
CA LEU A 296 5.33 -1.40 15.53
C LEU A 296 6.74 -1.11 16.02
N GLY A 297 6.86 -0.88 17.33
CA GLY A 297 8.18 -0.78 17.96
C GLY A 297 8.86 -2.13 18.18
N PRO A 298 10.17 -2.13 18.44
CA PRO A 298 10.94 -3.35 18.71
C PRO A 298 10.40 -4.18 19.88
N ASP A 299 9.67 -3.57 20.80
CA ASP A 299 9.02 -4.21 21.94
C ASP A 299 7.81 -5.07 21.56
N ALA A 300 7.29 -4.91 20.35
CA ALA A 300 6.16 -5.67 19.81
C ALA A 300 6.49 -6.50 18.58
N LEU A 301 7.63 -6.27 17.95
CA LEU A 301 8.11 -7.05 16.81
C LEU A 301 8.79 -8.33 17.30
N SER A 302 8.63 -9.42 16.55
CA SER A 302 9.38 -10.66 16.76
C SER A 302 10.89 -10.44 16.58
N GLY A 303 11.71 -11.07 17.42
CA GLY A 303 13.16 -11.06 17.24
C GLY A 303 13.61 -11.67 15.90
N TYR A 304 12.76 -12.49 15.28
CA TYR A 304 13.01 -12.99 13.92
C TYR A 304 13.03 -11.85 12.86
N THR A 305 12.43 -10.71 13.14
CA THR A 305 12.46 -9.53 12.27
C THR A 305 13.90 -9.10 11.94
N ALA A 306 14.83 -9.26 12.88
CA ALA A 306 16.25 -8.96 12.67
C ALA A 306 16.82 -9.72 11.47
N TYR A 307 16.38 -10.94 11.24
CA TYR A 307 16.79 -11.74 10.09
C TYR A 307 15.92 -11.52 8.87
N ALA A 308 14.59 -11.52 9.05
CA ALA A 308 13.65 -11.42 7.94
C ALA A 308 13.75 -10.09 7.18
N ALA A 309 14.21 -9.04 7.84
CA ALA A 309 14.30 -7.70 7.29
C ALA A 309 15.76 -7.21 7.13
N ASP A 310 16.71 -8.12 7.23
CA ASP A 310 18.14 -7.83 7.13
C ASP A 310 18.63 -6.74 8.10
N MET A 311 18.00 -6.70 9.29
CA MET A 311 18.25 -5.70 10.33
C MET A 311 19.43 -6.08 11.24
N LEU A 312 20.14 -7.10 10.89
CA LEU A 312 21.40 -7.49 11.56
C LEU A 312 22.48 -6.43 11.33
N HIS A 313 22.35 -5.72 10.21
CA HIS A 313 23.15 -4.56 9.86
C HIS A 313 22.19 -3.36 9.76
N PRO A 314 22.21 -2.44 10.70
CA PRO A 314 21.25 -1.34 10.69
C PRO A 314 21.30 -0.46 9.46
N LEU A 315 22.27 -0.61 8.57
CA LEU A 315 22.47 0.31 7.45
C LEU A 315 23.16 -0.27 6.22
N ASP A 316 23.46 -1.55 6.18
CA ASP A 316 23.98 -2.16 4.94
C ASP A 316 22.83 -2.62 4.03
N ILE A 317 21.98 -1.69 3.68
CA ILE A 317 21.05 -1.81 2.55
C ILE A 317 21.84 -1.50 1.27
N SER A 318 23.07 -1.97 1.22
CA SER A 318 24.01 -1.73 0.12
C SER A 318 23.82 -2.71 -1.03
N ASP A 319 22.78 -3.51 -1.04
CA ASP A 319 22.44 -4.24 -2.26
C ASP A 319 21.87 -3.26 -3.30
N GLU A 320 22.78 -2.52 -3.90
CA GLU A 320 22.52 -1.57 -4.99
C GLU A 320 21.77 -2.20 -6.16
N THR A 321 21.74 -3.51 -6.23
CA THR A 321 21.11 -4.29 -7.31
C THR A 321 19.72 -4.78 -6.95
N GLY A 322 19.36 -4.81 -5.67
CA GLY A 322 18.18 -5.51 -5.17
C GLY A 322 16.88 -4.74 -5.24
N THR A 323 16.92 -3.40 -5.27
CA THR A 323 15.72 -2.58 -5.13
C THR A 323 15.55 -1.58 -6.28
N GLN A 324 14.35 -1.53 -6.84
CA GLN A 324 14.00 -0.65 -7.95
C GLN A 324 12.72 0.13 -7.66
N MET A 325 12.56 1.26 -8.32
CA MET A 325 11.41 2.14 -8.13
C MET A 325 11.02 2.80 -9.46
N PHE A 326 9.72 2.82 -9.76
CA PHE A 326 9.17 3.72 -10.77
C PHE A 326 9.17 5.16 -10.23
N PRO A 327 9.06 6.18 -11.10
CA PRO A 327 8.96 7.58 -10.66
C PRO A 327 7.81 7.84 -9.69
N ASP A 328 6.72 7.09 -9.88
CA ASP A 328 5.50 7.13 -9.09
C ASP A 328 5.42 5.97 -8.08
N GLY A 329 6.56 5.38 -7.73
CA GLY A 329 6.61 4.19 -6.91
C GLY A 329 5.95 2.99 -7.61
N ASN A 330 5.42 2.07 -6.84
CA ASN A 330 4.73 0.89 -7.38
C ASN A 330 3.40 1.21 -8.11
N GLY A 331 2.98 2.48 -8.14
CA GLY A 331 1.91 2.96 -9.01
C GLY A 331 2.15 2.59 -10.47
N GLY A 332 3.40 2.69 -10.94
CA GLY A 332 3.81 2.25 -12.28
C GLY A 332 3.56 0.78 -12.54
N ILE A 333 3.77 -0.10 -11.56
CA ILE A 333 3.46 -1.53 -11.69
C ILE A 333 1.94 -1.75 -11.85
N ALA A 334 1.14 -1.12 -10.99
CA ALA A 334 -0.32 -1.22 -11.07
C ALA A 334 -0.85 -0.75 -12.43
N ARG A 335 -0.29 0.35 -12.95
CA ARG A 335 -0.63 0.91 -14.26
C ARG A 335 -0.20 -0.02 -15.40
N LEU A 336 0.98 -0.62 -15.31
CA LEU A 336 1.49 -1.56 -16.31
C LEU A 336 0.63 -2.83 -16.37
N ILE A 337 0.22 -3.38 -15.22
CA ILE A 337 -0.71 -4.51 -15.16
C ILE A 337 -2.05 -4.12 -15.77
N THR A 338 -2.59 -2.95 -15.43
CA THR A 338 -3.87 -2.45 -15.95
C THR A 338 -3.82 -2.28 -17.46
N LYS A 339 -2.73 -1.71 -18.00
CA LYS A 339 -2.53 -1.61 -19.44
C LYS A 339 -2.42 -2.97 -20.13
N THR A 340 -1.78 -3.93 -19.48
CA THR A 340 -1.70 -5.31 -20.00
C THR A 340 -3.07 -6.00 -20.02
N LEU A 341 -3.90 -5.73 -19.02
CA LEU A 341 -5.28 -6.22 -18.93
C LEU A 341 -6.21 -5.57 -19.94
N ILE A 342 -6.14 -4.25 -20.05
CA ILE A 342 -6.99 -3.40 -20.88
C ILE A 342 -6.08 -2.43 -21.66
N PRO A 343 -5.61 -2.79 -22.85
CA PRO A 343 -4.61 -2.03 -23.60
C PRO A 343 -4.98 -0.56 -23.86
N GLU A 344 -6.26 -0.25 -24.01
CA GLU A 344 -6.76 1.12 -24.22
C GLU A 344 -6.90 1.95 -22.94
N SER A 345 -6.61 1.36 -21.78
CA SER A 345 -6.68 2.07 -20.49
C SER A 345 -5.60 3.16 -20.33
N ILE A 346 -4.48 3.00 -20.98
CA ILE A 346 -3.36 3.95 -20.97
C ILE A 346 -2.77 3.99 -22.37
N ALA A 347 -2.57 5.16 -22.94
CA ALA A 347 -2.00 5.33 -24.27
C ALA A 347 -0.53 4.87 -24.36
N GLY A 348 -0.02 4.71 -25.57
CA GLY A 348 1.37 4.32 -25.83
C GLY A 348 1.61 2.83 -25.92
N ASN A 349 2.88 2.43 -26.00
CA ASN A 349 3.31 1.05 -26.25
C ASN A 349 3.59 0.22 -24.98
N GLY A 350 3.38 0.81 -23.78
CA GLY A 350 3.66 0.17 -22.51
C GLY A 350 5.10 0.36 -22.02
N SER A 351 5.85 1.30 -22.61
CA SER A 351 7.13 1.73 -22.05
C SER A 351 6.95 2.30 -20.65
N LEU A 352 8.03 2.35 -19.88
CA LEU A 352 8.03 2.97 -18.55
C LEU A 352 7.52 4.41 -18.62
N GLU A 353 7.96 5.17 -19.62
CA GLU A 353 7.53 6.54 -19.86
C GLU A 353 6.02 6.63 -20.11
N ASP A 354 5.51 5.86 -21.05
CA ASP A 354 4.08 5.84 -21.37
C ASP A 354 3.21 5.52 -20.15
N VAL A 355 3.60 4.49 -19.42
CA VAL A 355 2.83 4.00 -18.26
C VAL A 355 2.77 5.05 -17.15
N CYS A 356 3.87 5.78 -16.91
CA CYS A 356 3.90 6.78 -15.85
C CYS A 356 3.32 8.13 -16.29
N ARG A 357 3.54 8.57 -17.54
CA ARG A 357 3.16 9.92 -17.99
C ARG A 357 1.75 10.03 -18.57
N ASN A 358 1.27 9.01 -19.27
CA ASN A 358 0.01 9.08 -19.96
C ASN A 358 -1.19 8.99 -19.02
N SER A 359 -2.26 9.69 -19.37
CA SER A 359 -3.52 9.66 -18.61
C SER A 359 -4.17 8.29 -18.65
N VAL A 360 -4.98 8.00 -17.62
CA VAL A 360 -5.83 6.82 -17.60
C VAL A 360 -7.14 7.14 -18.34
N ASN A 361 -7.45 6.34 -19.35
CA ASN A 361 -8.76 6.33 -19.98
C ASN A 361 -9.75 5.54 -19.11
N PHE A 362 -10.40 6.21 -18.19
CA PHE A 362 -11.37 5.60 -17.29
C PHE A 362 -12.56 4.97 -18.02
N GLY A 363 -12.95 5.52 -19.17
CA GLY A 363 -14.01 4.97 -20.01
C GLY A 363 -13.71 3.58 -20.57
N ALA A 364 -12.44 3.22 -20.66
CA ALA A 364 -12.03 1.89 -21.11
C ALA A 364 -12.15 0.82 -20.02
N LEU A 365 -12.14 1.20 -18.72
CA LEU A 365 -11.99 0.25 -17.63
C LEU A 365 -13.23 -0.63 -17.39
N ASP A 366 -14.44 -0.08 -17.51
CA ASP A 366 -15.70 -0.79 -17.19
C ASP A 366 -16.68 -0.79 -18.38
N ARG A 367 -16.21 -1.14 -19.59
CA ARG A 367 -17.06 -1.22 -20.78
C ARG A 367 -18.02 -2.40 -20.71
N ALA A 368 -19.30 -2.13 -20.98
CA ALA A 368 -20.30 -3.18 -21.06
C ALA A 368 -19.92 -4.21 -22.15
N GLY A 369 -20.07 -5.50 -21.83
CA GLY A 369 -19.74 -6.59 -22.74
C GLY A 369 -18.26 -6.95 -22.85
N ALA A 370 -17.35 -6.17 -22.26
CA ALA A 370 -15.94 -6.58 -22.21
C ALA A 370 -15.75 -7.78 -21.28
N ALA A 371 -14.92 -8.72 -21.70
CA ALA A 371 -14.63 -9.93 -20.93
C ALA A 371 -13.88 -9.61 -19.63
N LEU A 372 -13.06 -8.57 -19.61
CA LEU A 372 -12.39 -8.09 -18.41
C LEU A 372 -12.78 -6.64 -18.15
N ARG A 373 -13.17 -6.35 -16.91
CA ARG A 373 -13.64 -5.04 -16.47
C ARG A 373 -13.04 -4.68 -15.13
N ILE A 374 -12.76 -3.40 -14.93
CA ILE A 374 -12.32 -2.82 -13.65
C ILE A 374 -13.32 -1.75 -13.27
N ARG A 375 -14.10 -2.02 -12.23
CA ARG A 375 -15.16 -1.13 -11.75
C ARG A 375 -14.68 -0.42 -10.49
N LEU A 376 -14.39 0.86 -10.63
CA LEU A 376 -13.96 1.75 -9.57
C LEU A 376 -15.13 2.31 -8.76
N ASP A 377 -14.85 2.98 -7.63
CA ASP A 377 -15.83 3.51 -6.67
C ASP A 377 -16.85 2.45 -6.21
N SER A 378 -16.41 1.21 -6.11
CA SER A 378 -17.27 0.05 -5.89
C SER A 378 -16.77 -0.75 -4.70
N THR A 379 -17.23 -0.40 -3.50
CA THR A 379 -16.83 -1.05 -2.26
C THR A 379 -17.62 -2.33 -2.05
N ALA A 380 -16.96 -3.49 -2.16
CA ALA A 380 -17.58 -4.76 -1.79
C ALA A 380 -17.87 -4.79 -0.29
N VAL A 381 -19.13 -5.07 0.07
CA VAL A 381 -19.60 -5.04 1.46
C VAL A 381 -20.14 -6.39 1.94
N TRP A 382 -20.43 -7.29 1.03
CA TRP A 382 -20.99 -8.59 1.37
C TRP A 382 -20.68 -9.62 0.28
N VAL A 383 -20.21 -10.79 0.68
CA VAL A 383 -19.88 -11.91 -0.20
C VAL A 383 -20.36 -13.20 0.46
N LYS A 384 -21.09 -14.03 -0.29
CA LYS A 384 -21.59 -15.32 0.20
C LYS A 384 -21.91 -16.27 -0.95
N HIS A 385 -21.69 -17.57 -0.78
CA HIS A 385 -22.21 -18.57 -1.69
C HIS A 385 -23.73 -18.48 -1.82
N GLY A 386 -24.26 -18.62 -3.01
CA GLY A 386 -25.70 -18.69 -3.24
C GLY A 386 -26.24 -20.04 -2.75
N ASP A 387 -27.51 -20.04 -2.31
CA ASP A 387 -28.31 -21.24 -1.99
C ASP A 387 -27.71 -22.25 -0.98
N ARG A 388 -26.75 -21.79 -0.16
CA ARG A 388 -26.24 -22.61 0.94
C ARG A 388 -27.28 -22.63 2.06
N LYS A 389 -28.00 -23.75 2.22
CA LYS A 389 -29.11 -23.86 3.18
C LYS A 389 -28.67 -24.20 4.61
N GLN A 390 -27.48 -24.80 4.81
CA GLN A 390 -26.98 -25.17 6.14
C GLN A 390 -25.45 -25.11 6.23
N GLU A 391 -24.97 -24.80 7.41
CA GLU A 391 -23.54 -24.84 7.76
C GLU A 391 -23.06 -26.30 7.72
N GLY A 392 -21.97 -26.56 7.00
CA GLY A 392 -21.38 -27.90 6.90
C GLY A 392 -21.73 -28.72 5.66
N GLU A 393 -22.76 -28.38 4.88
CA GLU A 393 -23.01 -29.03 3.60
C GLU A 393 -22.10 -28.48 2.48
N PRO A 394 -21.60 -29.33 1.55
CA PRO A 394 -20.89 -28.83 0.37
C PRO A 394 -21.78 -27.86 -0.39
N ALA A 395 -21.22 -26.74 -0.80
CA ALA A 395 -21.96 -25.71 -1.53
C ALA A 395 -22.57 -26.31 -2.81
N LYS A 396 -23.90 -26.41 -2.86
CA LYS A 396 -24.64 -26.81 -4.06
C LYS A 396 -24.78 -25.67 -5.04
N SER A 397 -24.40 -24.44 -4.65
CA SER A 397 -24.52 -23.27 -5.52
C SER A 397 -23.38 -23.20 -6.51
N GLU A 398 -23.71 -22.99 -7.76
CA GLU A 398 -22.77 -22.73 -8.83
C GLU A 398 -22.16 -21.31 -8.73
N PHE A 399 -22.75 -20.44 -7.93
CA PHE A 399 -22.40 -19.03 -7.87
C PHE A 399 -22.18 -18.50 -6.46
N VAL A 400 -21.30 -17.50 -6.38
CA VAL A 400 -21.10 -16.62 -5.23
C VAL A 400 -21.78 -15.28 -5.53
N ASN A 401 -22.54 -14.76 -4.60
CA ASN A 401 -23.12 -13.43 -4.67
C ASN A 401 -22.14 -12.41 -4.08
N VAL A 402 -21.91 -11.34 -4.81
CA VAL A 402 -21.06 -10.22 -4.37
C VAL A 402 -21.91 -8.95 -4.38
N VAL A 403 -22.08 -8.33 -3.23
CA VAL A 403 -22.75 -7.04 -3.07
C VAL A 403 -21.73 -5.94 -2.89
N TYR A 404 -21.86 -4.88 -3.65
CA TYR A 404 -21.02 -3.70 -3.54
C TYR A 404 -21.83 -2.40 -3.48
N ARG A 405 -21.22 -1.39 -2.85
CA ARG A 405 -21.76 -0.02 -2.75
C ARG A 405 -21.12 0.86 -3.81
N ARG A 406 -21.95 1.65 -4.51
CA ARG A 406 -21.48 2.64 -5.48
C ARG A 406 -22.49 3.78 -5.55
N GLY A 407 -22.03 5.04 -5.42
CA GLY A 407 -22.92 6.21 -5.49
C GLY A 407 -24.10 6.14 -4.51
N GLY A 408 -23.86 5.68 -3.28
CA GLY A 408 -24.91 5.54 -2.25
C GLY A 408 -25.86 4.36 -2.43
N LYS A 409 -25.79 3.61 -3.53
CA LYS A 409 -26.67 2.48 -3.86
C LYS A 409 -25.94 1.14 -3.67
N SER A 410 -26.71 0.07 -3.47
CA SER A 410 -26.20 -1.30 -3.35
C SER A 410 -26.54 -2.09 -4.61
N PHE A 411 -25.56 -2.80 -5.13
CA PHE A 411 -25.66 -3.60 -6.35
C PHE A 411 -25.21 -5.03 -6.07
N ARG A 412 -25.79 -6.01 -6.78
CA ARG A 412 -25.35 -7.40 -6.73
C ARG A 412 -24.89 -7.88 -8.11
N VAL A 413 -23.73 -8.55 -8.11
CA VAL A 413 -23.25 -9.37 -9.22
C VAL A 413 -23.08 -10.80 -8.74
N ARG A 414 -23.10 -11.76 -9.66
CA ARG A 414 -22.83 -13.17 -9.41
C ARG A 414 -21.49 -13.57 -10.03
N ALA A 415 -20.79 -14.49 -9.36
CA ALA A 415 -19.53 -15.02 -9.85
C ALA A 415 -19.44 -16.53 -9.64
N ARG A 416 -18.77 -17.26 -10.54
CA ARG A 416 -18.42 -18.67 -10.33
C ARG A 416 -17.29 -18.82 -9.31
N SER A 417 -16.42 -17.83 -9.23
CA SER A 417 -15.33 -17.75 -8.26
C SER A 417 -15.10 -16.32 -7.81
N VAL A 418 -14.62 -16.16 -6.57
CA VAL A 418 -14.27 -14.85 -6.03
C VAL A 418 -12.87 -14.89 -5.48
N VAL A 419 -12.05 -13.90 -5.83
CA VAL A 419 -10.73 -13.66 -5.26
C VAL A 419 -10.81 -12.47 -4.32
N MET A 420 -10.59 -12.70 -3.03
CA MET A 420 -10.51 -11.65 -2.03
C MET A 420 -9.07 -11.11 -2.00
N ALA A 421 -8.84 -9.98 -2.66
CA ALA A 421 -7.52 -9.34 -2.80
C ALA A 421 -7.37 -8.08 -1.92
N GLY A 422 -8.31 -7.83 -1.05
CA GLY A 422 -8.22 -6.83 0.02
C GLY A 422 -7.51 -7.36 1.26
N GLY A 423 -7.42 -6.53 2.29
CA GLY A 423 -6.85 -6.95 3.57
C GLY A 423 -7.64 -8.09 4.22
N SER A 424 -6.93 -9.09 4.77
CA SER A 424 -7.55 -10.23 5.48
C SER A 424 -8.47 -9.78 6.62
N TRP A 425 -8.10 -8.73 7.33
CA TRP A 425 -8.90 -8.12 8.38
C TRP A 425 -10.26 -7.58 7.89
N THR A 426 -10.34 -7.11 6.64
CA THR A 426 -11.61 -6.69 6.02
C THR A 426 -12.39 -7.90 5.52
N THR A 427 -11.71 -8.87 4.92
CA THR A 427 -12.29 -10.08 4.35
C THR A 427 -13.20 -10.79 5.34
N ARG A 428 -12.78 -10.94 6.61
CA ARG A 428 -13.57 -11.59 7.67
C ARG A 428 -14.92 -10.90 7.94
N HIS A 429 -15.03 -9.62 7.62
CA HIS A 429 -16.25 -8.84 7.86
C HIS A 429 -17.20 -8.78 6.66
N ILE A 430 -16.76 -9.17 5.48
CA ILE A 430 -17.58 -9.13 4.27
C ILE A 430 -17.88 -10.50 3.68
N VAL A 431 -17.04 -11.51 3.92
CA VAL A 431 -17.33 -12.90 3.52
C VAL A 431 -18.10 -13.58 4.66
N ARG A 432 -19.35 -13.94 4.38
CA ARG A 432 -20.32 -14.33 5.40
C ARG A 432 -20.33 -15.81 5.75
N ASP A 433 -19.72 -16.62 4.94
CA ASP A 433 -19.64 -18.08 5.10
C ASP A 433 -18.20 -18.59 5.18
N LEU A 434 -17.31 -17.74 5.74
CA LEU A 434 -15.98 -18.20 6.12
C LEU A 434 -16.06 -19.23 7.24
N PRO A 435 -15.27 -20.31 7.17
CA PRO A 435 -15.10 -21.23 8.30
C PRO A 435 -14.60 -20.50 9.55
N ALA A 436 -15.05 -20.96 10.74
CA ALA A 436 -14.74 -20.29 12.00
C ALA A 436 -13.23 -20.21 12.28
N ASP A 437 -12.46 -21.24 11.92
CA ASP A 437 -10.99 -21.26 12.03
C ASP A 437 -10.33 -20.17 11.17
N ARG A 438 -10.91 -19.84 10.02
CA ARG A 438 -10.43 -18.76 9.14
C ARG A 438 -10.76 -17.39 9.72
N VAL A 439 -11.96 -17.21 10.28
CA VAL A 439 -12.34 -15.98 10.98
C VAL A 439 -11.38 -15.72 12.14
N GLU A 440 -11.09 -16.75 12.94
CA GLU A 440 -10.14 -16.68 14.04
C GLU A 440 -8.73 -16.31 13.53
N ALA A 441 -8.22 -17.02 12.53
CA ALA A 441 -6.90 -16.73 11.96
C ALA A 441 -6.81 -15.29 11.43
N TYR A 442 -7.83 -14.79 10.74
CA TYR A 442 -7.86 -13.41 10.24
C TYR A 442 -7.96 -12.37 11.36
N SER A 443 -8.42 -12.75 12.56
CA SER A 443 -8.47 -11.87 13.73
C SER A 443 -7.08 -11.57 14.30
N GLN A 444 -6.09 -12.41 14.00
CA GLN A 444 -4.71 -12.25 14.46
C GLN A 444 -3.91 -11.21 13.67
N PHE A 445 -4.41 -10.76 12.51
CA PHE A 445 -3.71 -9.76 11.70
C PHE A 445 -4.09 -8.35 12.10
N TYR A 446 -3.09 -7.56 12.44
CA TYR A 446 -3.21 -6.15 12.75
C TYR A 446 -2.70 -5.29 11.58
N ARG A 447 -3.29 -4.14 11.42
CA ARG A 447 -2.82 -3.11 10.49
C ARG A 447 -2.48 -1.86 11.25
N THR A 448 -1.28 -1.36 11.02
CA THR A 448 -0.85 -0.08 11.57
C THR A 448 -1.18 1.03 10.59
N PRO A 449 -1.74 2.15 11.05
CA PRO A 449 -1.93 3.31 10.22
C PRO A 449 -0.57 3.89 9.82
N CYS A 450 -0.41 4.18 8.52
CA CYS A 450 0.76 4.87 7.99
C CYS A 450 0.32 6.15 7.30
N MET A 451 1.05 7.23 7.52
CA MET A 451 0.85 8.50 6.82
C MET A 451 2.08 8.78 5.94
N MET A 452 1.84 8.95 4.65
CA MET A 452 2.86 9.39 3.72
C MET A 452 2.61 10.86 3.37
N ALA A 453 3.59 11.71 3.59
CA ALA A 453 3.56 13.12 3.23
C ALA A 453 4.58 13.40 2.13
N ASN A 454 4.11 13.86 0.98
CA ASN A 454 4.96 14.37 -0.08
C ASN A 454 4.87 15.88 -0.12
N VAL A 455 6.00 16.56 -0.12
CA VAL A 455 6.08 18.01 -0.12
C VAL A 455 6.88 18.46 -1.34
N ALA A 456 6.21 19.16 -2.27
CA ALA A 456 6.88 19.79 -3.37
C ALA A 456 7.51 21.12 -2.90
N VAL A 457 8.80 21.30 -3.12
CA VAL A 457 9.55 22.50 -2.77
C VAL A 457 10.16 23.11 -4.01
N ARG A 458 10.37 24.45 -3.98
CA ARG A 458 11.20 25.14 -4.96
C ARG A 458 12.64 25.14 -4.50
N ASN A 459 13.55 24.89 -5.42
CA ASN A 459 14.98 25.03 -5.17
C ASN A 459 15.39 26.50 -5.22
#